data_b9cef83e6db1ea7e1a3099bbda687fb4
#
_entry.id   b9cef83e6db1ea7e1a3099bbda687fb4
#
_cell.length_a   1.000
_cell.length_b   1.000
_cell.length_c   1.000
_cell.angle_alpha   90.00
_cell.angle_beta   90.00
_cell.angle_gamma   90.00
#
_symmetry.space_group_name_H-M   'P 1'
#
loop_
_entity.id
_entity.type
_entity.pdbx_description
1 polymer ?
#
loop_
_entity_poly.entity_id
_entity_poly.type
_entity_poly.pdbx_seq_one_letter_code
_entity_poly.pdbx_strand_id
1 'polypeptide(L)' 'MAKKLYVGNLSYNTYEDSLRTLFSSYGNVESVKIITDRDTGYSKGFGFVEMSTDEEAQSAISATNG' A
#
# COMPACT_ATOMS: atom_id res chain seq x y z
N MET A 1 -0.75 15.92 7.75
CA MET A 1 -1.82 15.44 6.86
C MET A 1 -1.41 14.11 6.25
N ALA A 2 -2.37 13.20 6.08
CA ALA A 2 -2.08 11.89 5.51
C ALA A 2 -1.71 12.02 4.03
N LYS A 3 -0.80 11.19 3.59
CA LYS A 3 -0.37 11.13 2.20
C LYS A 3 -0.75 9.79 1.61
N LYS A 4 -1.50 9.82 0.52
CA LYS A 4 -1.94 8.62 -0.17
C LYS A 4 -0.91 8.19 -1.21
N LEU A 5 -0.52 6.91 -1.15
CA LEU A 5 0.46 6.33 -2.05
C LEU A 5 -0.21 5.31 -2.96
N TYR A 6 0.18 5.33 -4.23
CA TYR A 6 -0.18 4.27 -5.16
C TYR A 6 0.85 3.16 -5.08
N VAL A 7 0.39 1.93 -4.89
CA VAL A 7 1.27 0.76 -4.79
C VAL A 7 0.90 -0.20 -5.91
N GLY A 8 1.78 -0.38 -6.87
CA GLY A 8 1.56 -1.28 -7.99
C GLY A 8 2.39 -2.54 -7.89
N ASN A 9 2.26 -3.37 -8.91
CA ASN A 9 3.05 -4.60 -9.06
C ASN A 9 2.90 -5.54 -7.87
N LEU A 10 1.68 -5.64 -7.34
CA LEU A 10 1.39 -6.52 -6.21
C LEU A 10 1.12 -7.94 -6.68
N SER A 11 1.50 -8.91 -5.84
CA SER A 11 1.13 -10.30 -6.05
C SER A 11 -0.39 -10.45 -5.88
N TYR A 12 -0.99 -11.36 -6.62
CA TYR A 12 -2.41 -11.67 -6.46
C TYR A 12 -2.74 -12.21 -5.07
N ASN A 13 -1.74 -12.69 -4.34
CA ASN A 13 -1.89 -13.22 -2.99
C ASN A 13 -1.60 -12.18 -1.90
N THR A 14 -1.37 -10.92 -2.28
CA THR A 14 -1.10 -9.86 -1.33
C THR A 14 -2.42 -9.33 -0.76
N TYR A 15 -2.50 -9.29 0.55
CA TYR A 15 -3.68 -8.81 1.26
C TYR A 15 -3.38 -7.48 1.95
N GLU A 16 -4.46 -6.79 2.38
CA GLU A 16 -4.33 -5.51 3.05
C GLU A 16 -3.47 -5.60 4.31
N ASP A 17 -3.61 -6.67 5.08
CA ASP A 17 -2.79 -6.88 6.28
C ASP A 17 -1.31 -6.96 5.95
N SER A 18 -0.96 -7.61 4.84
CA SER A 18 0.43 -7.72 4.40
C SER A 18 1.01 -6.36 4.05
N LEU A 19 0.25 -5.53 3.33
CA LEU A 19 0.68 -4.17 3.00
C LEU A 19 0.82 -3.32 4.24
N ARG A 20 -0.13 -3.41 5.16
CA ARG A 20 -0.08 -2.66 6.41
C ARG A 20 1.18 -3.02 7.20
N THR A 21 1.48 -4.29 7.31
CA THR A 21 2.68 -4.76 8.01
C THR A 21 3.95 -4.24 7.34
N LEU A 22 4.00 -4.31 6.01
CA LEU A 22 5.17 -3.85 5.28
C LEU A 22 5.39 -2.35 5.47
N PHE A 23 4.36 -1.55 5.24
CA PHE A 23 4.50 -0.10 5.32
C PHE A 23 4.60 0.42 6.75
N SER A 24 4.14 -0.35 7.74
CA SER A 24 4.32 0.02 9.15
C SER A 24 5.79 0.12 9.54
N SER A 25 6.67 -0.54 8.80
CA SER A 25 8.12 -0.44 9.01
C SER A 25 8.66 0.94 8.65
N TYR A 26 7.94 1.70 7.84
CA TYR A 26 8.41 3.00 7.35
C TYR A 26 7.71 4.17 8.01
N GLY A 27 6.66 3.90 8.77
CA GLY A 27 5.93 4.92 9.47
C GLY A 27 4.54 4.47 9.86
N ASN A 28 3.71 5.41 10.25
CA ASN A 28 2.36 5.12 10.72
C ASN A 28 1.40 5.03 9.54
N VAL A 29 0.82 3.85 9.34
CA VAL A 29 -0.14 3.58 8.26
C VAL A 29 -1.54 3.93 8.75
N GLU A 30 -2.19 4.88 8.08
CA GLU A 30 -3.54 5.30 8.41
C GLU A 30 -4.59 4.40 7.79
N SER A 31 -4.40 4.04 6.52
CA SER A 31 -5.32 3.13 5.86
C SER A 31 -4.62 2.40 4.72
N VAL A 32 -5.20 1.26 4.34
CA VAL A 32 -4.70 0.43 3.25
C VAL A 32 -5.91 -0.04 2.44
N LYS A 33 -5.79 -0.02 1.12
CA LYS A 33 -6.83 -0.57 0.26
C LYS A 33 -6.20 -1.25 -0.95
N ILE A 34 -6.61 -2.49 -1.20
CA ILE A 34 -6.21 -3.23 -2.40
C ILE A 34 -7.40 -3.27 -3.33
N ILE A 35 -7.17 -2.89 -4.59
CA ILE A 35 -8.22 -2.89 -5.59
C ILE A 35 -8.39 -4.30 -6.13
N THR A 36 -9.62 -4.80 -6.13
CA THR A 36 -9.92 -6.14 -6.59
C THR A 36 -10.86 -6.10 -7.78
N ASP A 37 -10.80 -7.17 -8.57
CA ASP A 37 -11.69 -7.34 -9.70
C ASP A 37 -13.06 -7.79 -9.19
N ARG A 38 -14.12 -7.15 -9.67
CA ARG A 38 -15.48 -7.48 -9.23
C ARG A 38 -15.95 -8.85 -9.69
N ASP A 39 -15.48 -9.27 -10.85
CA ASP A 39 -15.94 -10.50 -11.45
C ASP A 39 -15.26 -11.72 -10.86
N THR A 40 -13.97 -11.62 -10.58
CA THR A 40 -13.17 -12.74 -10.10
C THR A 40 -12.84 -12.67 -8.62
N GLY A 41 -12.87 -11.48 -8.03
CA GLY A 41 -12.49 -11.27 -6.64
C GLY A 41 -10.99 -11.24 -6.41
N TYR A 42 -10.19 -11.38 -7.45
CA TYR A 42 -8.75 -11.33 -7.34
C TYR A 42 -8.23 -9.90 -7.35
N SER A 43 -7.08 -9.69 -6.71
CA SER A 43 -6.41 -8.40 -6.73
C SER A 43 -6.03 -8.03 -8.17
N LYS A 44 -6.22 -6.75 -8.52
CA LYS A 44 -5.78 -6.25 -9.83
C LYS A 44 -4.28 -5.96 -9.85
N GLY A 45 -3.57 -6.22 -8.77
CA GLY A 45 -2.14 -6.01 -8.67
C GLY A 45 -1.77 -4.61 -8.24
N PHE A 46 -2.71 -3.82 -7.73
CA PHE A 46 -2.40 -2.49 -7.21
C PHE A 46 -3.35 -2.11 -6.08
N GLY A 47 -2.96 -1.10 -5.33
CA GLY A 47 -3.76 -0.59 -4.24
C GLY A 47 -3.24 0.76 -3.78
N PHE A 48 -3.77 1.21 -2.63
CA PHE A 48 -3.40 2.49 -2.05
C PHE A 48 -3.08 2.32 -0.57
N VAL A 49 -2.09 3.07 -0.11
CA VAL A 49 -1.72 3.12 1.30
C VAL A 49 -1.68 4.58 1.71
N GLU A 50 -2.32 4.94 2.83
CA GLU A 50 -2.22 6.28 3.38
C GLU A 50 -1.30 6.26 4.58
N MET A 51 -0.26 7.11 4.52
CA MET A 51 0.68 7.30 5.63
C MET A 51 0.36 8.60 6.34
N SER A 52 0.74 8.69 7.61
CA SER A 52 0.41 9.85 8.45
C SER A 52 1.08 11.14 7.98
N THR A 53 2.30 11.05 7.46
CA THR A 53 3.07 12.23 7.03
C THR A 53 3.68 12.01 5.67
N ASP A 54 4.04 13.12 5.01
CA ASP A 54 4.73 13.08 3.72
C ASP A 54 6.11 12.43 3.84
N GLU A 55 6.80 12.65 4.95
CA GLU A 55 8.13 12.08 5.18
C GLU A 55 8.06 10.55 5.25
N GLU A 56 7.08 10.03 5.96
CA GLU A 56 6.88 8.59 6.06
C GLU A 56 6.52 8.00 4.69
N ALA A 57 5.67 8.70 3.95
CA ALA A 57 5.30 8.28 2.60
C ALA A 57 6.51 8.25 1.68
N GLN A 58 7.38 9.24 1.74
CA GLN A 58 8.59 9.28 0.93
C GLN A 58 9.54 8.14 1.29
N SER A 59 9.68 7.84 2.57
CA SER A 59 10.51 6.71 3.02
C SER A 59 9.98 5.40 2.45
N ALA A 60 8.66 5.21 2.47
CA ALA A 60 8.05 3.99 1.95
C ALA A 60 8.24 3.88 0.43
N ILE A 61 8.06 4.98 -0.30
CA ILE A 61 8.26 5.00 -1.74
C ILE A 61 9.71 4.63 -2.09
N SER A 62 10.66 5.25 -1.41
CA SER A 62 12.09 5.01 -1.68
C SER A 62 12.48 3.56 -1.43
N ALA A 63 11.89 2.95 -0.41
CA ALA A 63 12.23 1.57 -0.04
C ALA A 63 11.54 0.53 -0.92
N THR A 64 10.35 0.84 -1.43
CA THR A 64 9.56 -0.13 -2.20
C THR A 64 9.63 0.08 -3.71
N ASN A 65 10.14 1.23 -4.13
CA ASN A 65 10.27 1.56 -5.55
C ASN A 65 11.56 1.00 -6.09
N GLY A 66 11.46 -0.11 -6.78
CA GLY A 66 12.70 -0.66 -7.28
C GLY A 66 12.56 -1.89 -8.11
#